data_ae46ee6d4e0e294e6b8313bbf0417503
#
_entry.id   ae46ee6d4e0e294e6b8313bbf0417503
#
_cell.length_a   1.000
_cell.length_b   1.000
_cell.length_c   1.000
_cell.angle_alpha   90.00
_cell.angle_beta   90.00
_cell.angle_gamma   90.00
#
_symmetry.space_group_name_H-M   'P 1'
#
loop_
_entity.id
_entity.type
_entity.pdbx_description
1 polymer ?
#
loop_
_entity_poly.entity_id
_entity_poly.type
_entity_poly.pdbx_seq_one_letter_code
_entity_poly.pdbx_strand_id
1 'polypeptide(L)'
;PAKGKAAAGLQYTLAVSPLDCMGCGVCVNVCPSDSLSMVPQEDELAQQDVFDYCVANVSDKPELEDASVKGSQFKQPLLEFSGACAGCAETAYAKLVTQLFGERMYITNATGCSSIWGGPAATSPYAVNKDGRGPAWSNSLFEDNAEHGLGMLLGHEAVRNRLMGKLEEMAASDKTPDATKELIAAYKDTASDGAANAKAAKALIPALEAAAADGCPVAPAILEEKDYLAKKSVWIFGGDGWAYDIGYGGLDHVLASGEDVNVFVFDTEVYSNTGGQASKASNIGQVAQFAAAGKDIKKKSLTEIAMSYGYVYVAQVAMGAKPAQTIKAIAEAEAYPGPSLIIGYSPCEMHSIKGGMANCQDEMKKAVDCGYWNLFRFNPAAPEGKKFTLDSKEPAGGYQDFLMNEARYSRLTREFPERATELFERNEQAALDRYEHLLKLKDLYAQA
;
A
#
# COMPACT_ATOMS: atom_id res chain seq x y z
N PRO A 1 -1.92 30.73 5.19
CA PRO A 1 -2.39 29.99 6.36
C PRO A 1 -3.03 28.66 5.96
N ALA A 2 -2.77 27.61 6.73
CA ALA A 2 -3.39 26.31 6.53
C ALA A 2 -4.88 26.36 6.89
N LYS A 3 -5.72 25.59 6.16
CA LYS A 3 -7.18 25.54 6.37
C LYS A 3 -7.58 24.36 7.25
N GLY A 4 -8.55 24.58 8.10
CA GLY A 4 -9.15 23.57 9.00
C GLY A 4 -8.80 23.79 10.46
N LYS A 5 -9.68 23.35 11.37
CA LYS A 5 -9.59 23.57 12.81
C LYS A 5 -8.30 22.98 13.43
N ALA A 6 -7.94 21.76 13.04
CA ALA A 6 -6.72 21.09 13.49
C ALA A 6 -5.42 21.73 12.96
N ALA A 7 -5.51 22.54 11.90
CA ALA A 7 -4.36 23.25 11.31
C ALA A 7 -4.35 24.75 11.65
N ALA A 8 -5.14 25.19 12.63
CA ALA A 8 -5.23 26.59 13.01
C ALA A 8 -3.87 27.11 13.50
N GLY A 9 -3.43 28.27 12.97
CA GLY A 9 -2.13 28.86 13.30
C GLY A 9 -0.96 28.33 12.47
N LEU A 10 -1.13 27.28 11.68
CA LEU A 10 -0.10 26.75 10.80
C LEU A 10 -0.07 27.48 9.46
N GLN A 11 1.09 27.48 8.82
CA GLN A 11 1.25 27.92 7.43
C GLN A 11 1.33 26.68 6.55
N TYR A 12 0.84 26.81 5.31
CA TYR A 12 0.93 25.77 4.28
C TYR A 12 1.89 26.19 3.18
N THR A 13 2.75 25.30 2.79
CA THR A 13 3.56 25.42 1.58
C THR A 13 3.48 24.12 0.78
N LEU A 14 3.68 24.22 -0.52
CA LEU A 14 3.91 23.09 -1.42
C LEU A 14 5.30 23.29 -2.01
N ALA A 15 6.23 22.43 -1.65
CA ALA A 15 7.58 22.43 -2.19
C ALA A 15 7.76 21.26 -3.15
N VAL A 16 8.52 21.47 -4.19
CA VAL A 16 8.91 20.46 -5.18
C VAL A 16 10.43 20.46 -5.27
N SER A 17 11.03 19.27 -5.40
CA SER A 17 12.45 19.15 -5.76
C SER A 17 12.59 19.23 -7.28
N PRO A 18 13.11 20.33 -7.85
CA PRO A 18 13.30 20.43 -9.30
C PRO A 18 14.33 19.42 -9.83
N LEU A 19 15.32 19.05 -9.02
CA LEU A 19 16.37 18.11 -9.42
C LEU A 19 15.85 16.66 -9.54
N ASP A 20 14.82 16.30 -8.76
CA ASP A 20 14.29 14.95 -8.71
C ASP A 20 12.95 14.78 -9.44
N CYS A 21 12.32 15.90 -9.83
CA CYS A 21 11.04 15.88 -10.54
C CYS A 21 11.21 15.30 -11.96
N MET A 22 10.57 14.16 -12.24
CA MET A 22 10.62 13.49 -13.55
C MET A 22 9.66 14.10 -14.59
N GLY A 23 8.94 15.17 -14.29
CA GLY A 23 8.10 15.88 -15.24
C GLY A 23 6.84 15.11 -15.71
N CYS A 24 6.31 14.17 -14.94
CA CYS A 24 5.20 13.31 -15.36
C CYS A 24 3.86 14.03 -15.54
N GLY A 25 3.68 15.22 -14.98
CA GLY A 25 2.46 16.02 -15.12
C GLY A 25 1.25 15.58 -14.28
N VAL A 26 1.32 14.49 -13.51
CA VAL A 26 0.19 14.00 -12.71
C VAL A 26 -0.31 15.05 -11.72
N CYS A 27 0.59 15.76 -11.04
CA CYS A 27 0.23 16.81 -10.07
C CYS A 27 -0.55 17.96 -10.71
N VAL A 28 -0.19 18.35 -11.94
CA VAL A 28 -0.91 19.37 -12.73
C VAL A 28 -2.30 18.88 -13.07
N ASN A 29 -2.40 17.64 -13.57
CA ASN A 29 -3.67 17.07 -14.03
C ASN A 29 -4.70 16.88 -12.91
N VAL A 30 -4.24 16.52 -11.69
CA VAL A 30 -5.13 16.32 -10.54
C VAL A 30 -5.40 17.59 -9.74
N CYS A 31 -4.81 18.72 -10.08
CA CYS A 31 -4.99 19.98 -9.35
C CYS A 31 -6.40 20.54 -9.50
N PRO A 32 -7.24 20.57 -8.44
CA PRO A 32 -8.65 20.92 -8.56
C PRO A 32 -8.89 22.42 -8.82
N SER A 33 -7.83 23.22 -8.76
CA SER A 33 -7.89 24.68 -8.95
C SER A 33 -7.01 25.16 -10.11
N ASP A 34 -6.48 24.25 -10.92
CA ASP A 34 -5.57 24.55 -12.05
C ASP A 34 -4.42 25.51 -11.67
N SER A 35 -3.92 25.35 -10.42
CA SER A 35 -2.90 26.26 -9.86
C SER A 35 -1.47 25.77 -10.07
N LEU A 36 -1.29 24.63 -10.72
CA LEU A 36 0.00 24.06 -11.03
C LEU A 36 0.23 24.05 -12.53
N SER A 37 1.45 24.28 -12.96
CA SER A 37 1.87 24.23 -14.36
C SER A 37 3.25 23.59 -14.48
N MET A 38 3.51 22.95 -15.62
CA MET A 38 4.85 22.50 -15.95
C MET A 38 5.64 23.65 -16.56
N VAL A 39 6.87 23.83 -16.07
CA VAL A 39 7.80 24.86 -16.55
C VAL A 39 9.18 24.22 -16.78
N PRO A 40 10.10 24.84 -17.53
CA PRO A 40 11.47 24.35 -17.65
C PRO A 40 12.14 24.22 -16.27
N GLN A 41 12.88 23.14 -16.06
CA GLN A 41 13.55 22.85 -14.79
C GLN A 41 14.53 23.96 -14.38
N GLU A 42 15.27 24.48 -15.36
CA GLU A 42 16.28 25.53 -15.17
C GLU A 42 15.72 26.84 -14.59
N ASP A 43 14.43 27.12 -14.80
CA ASP A 43 13.77 28.31 -14.27
C ASP A 43 13.42 28.17 -12.78
N GLU A 44 13.38 26.94 -12.25
CA GLU A 44 12.92 26.61 -10.89
C GLU A 44 14.02 26.05 -9.98
N LEU A 45 15.28 26.01 -10.42
CA LEU A 45 16.38 25.41 -9.61
C LEU A 45 16.51 26.01 -8.21
N ALA A 46 16.16 27.28 -8.02
CA ALA A 46 16.16 27.95 -6.72
C ALA A 46 15.16 27.35 -5.73
N GLN A 47 14.14 26.63 -6.20
CA GLN A 47 13.17 25.92 -5.34
C GLN A 47 13.78 24.69 -4.65
N GLN A 48 14.94 24.19 -5.11
CA GLN A 48 15.65 23.09 -4.44
C GLN A 48 16.01 23.47 -3.00
N ASP A 49 16.53 24.66 -2.77
CA ASP A 49 16.88 25.13 -1.43
C ASP A 49 15.65 25.20 -0.51
N VAL A 50 14.49 25.55 -1.06
CA VAL A 50 13.21 25.58 -0.32
C VAL A 50 12.77 24.15 0.05
N PHE A 51 12.87 23.21 -0.90
CA PHE A 51 12.56 21.82 -0.67
C PHE A 51 13.46 21.23 0.41
N ASP A 52 14.76 21.39 0.30
CA ASP A 52 15.77 20.89 1.25
C ASP A 52 15.56 21.48 2.65
N TYR A 53 15.24 22.78 2.73
CA TYR A 53 14.88 23.42 4.00
C TYR A 53 13.62 22.78 4.62
N CYS A 54 12.59 22.52 3.83
CA CYS A 54 11.36 21.89 4.32
C CYS A 54 11.63 20.49 4.85
N VAL A 55 12.38 19.66 4.10
CA VAL A 55 12.75 18.30 4.53
C VAL A 55 13.55 18.33 5.84
N ALA A 56 14.52 19.26 5.96
CA ALA A 56 15.38 19.34 7.13
C ALA A 56 14.67 19.90 8.38
N ASN A 57 13.74 20.83 8.23
CA ASN A 57 13.26 21.66 9.35
C ASN A 57 11.76 21.47 9.68
N VAL A 58 10.92 21.03 8.72
CA VAL A 58 9.51 20.83 9.00
C VAL A 58 9.32 19.49 9.69
N SER A 59 8.60 19.48 10.82
CA SER A 59 8.26 18.27 11.56
C SER A 59 6.80 17.89 11.34
N ASP A 60 6.48 16.63 11.59
CA ASP A 60 5.11 16.12 11.63
C ASP A 60 4.23 16.96 12.58
N LYS A 61 2.95 17.00 12.29
CA LYS A 61 1.94 17.74 13.06
C LYS A 61 1.01 16.76 13.75
N PRO A 62 1.22 16.46 15.04
CA PRO A 62 0.43 15.46 15.76
C PRO A 62 -1.06 15.81 15.88
N GLU A 63 -1.42 17.07 15.64
CA GLU A 63 -2.81 17.53 15.63
C GLU A 63 -3.60 17.07 14.40
N LEU A 64 -2.90 16.58 13.36
CA LEU A 64 -3.52 16.08 12.14
C LEU A 64 -3.68 14.58 12.21
N GLU A 65 -4.87 14.09 11.94
CA GLU A 65 -5.17 12.66 11.90
C GLU A 65 -4.43 11.98 10.74
N ASP A 66 -3.49 11.08 11.05
CA ASP A 66 -2.62 10.42 10.08
C ASP A 66 -3.43 9.63 9.04
N ALA A 67 -4.44 8.88 9.45
CA ALA A 67 -5.28 8.06 8.56
C ALA A 67 -6.38 8.85 7.85
N SER A 68 -6.13 10.12 7.51
CA SER A 68 -7.00 10.97 6.71
C SER A 68 -6.31 11.43 5.42
N VAL A 69 -7.09 11.80 4.41
CA VAL A 69 -6.54 12.32 3.13
C VAL A 69 -5.62 13.52 3.36
N LYS A 70 -6.01 14.41 4.26
CA LYS A 70 -5.23 15.61 4.56
C LYS A 70 -4.02 15.29 5.44
N GLY A 71 -4.22 14.55 6.52
CA GLY A 71 -3.18 14.30 7.52
C GLY A 71 -2.07 13.43 6.98
N SER A 72 -2.39 12.37 6.23
CA SER A 72 -1.38 11.49 5.63
C SER A 72 -0.38 12.25 4.75
N GLN A 73 -0.82 13.30 4.05
CA GLN A 73 0.03 14.08 3.16
C GLN A 73 0.92 15.11 3.88
N PHE A 74 0.76 15.29 5.19
CA PHE A 74 1.67 16.06 6.04
C PHE A 74 2.67 15.20 6.81
N LYS A 75 2.62 13.86 6.62
CA LYS A 75 3.66 12.95 7.09
C LYS A 75 4.81 12.93 6.09
N GLN A 76 6.03 12.84 6.59
CA GLN A 76 7.19 12.66 5.73
C GLN A 76 7.05 11.36 4.95
N PRO A 77 7.08 11.37 3.61
CA PRO A 77 7.17 10.14 2.85
C PRO A 77 8.53 9.50 3.02
N LEU A 78 8.56 8.18 3.20
CA LEU A 78 9.80 7.41 3.26
C LEU A 78 10.00 6.57 1.99
N LEU A 79 9.33 6.96 0.93
CA LEU A 79 9.53 6.58 -0.47
C LEU A 79 9.27 7.81 -1.33
N GLU A 80 10.29 8.32 -2.02
CA GLU A 80 10.19 9.42 -2.98
C GLU A 80 11.19 9.23 -4.13
N PHE A 81 10.90 9.84 -5.27
CA PHE A 81 11.80 9.94 -6.41
C PHE A 81 12.29 8.58 -6.92
N SER A 82 11.35 7.63 -7.05
CA SER A 82 11.64 6.31 -7.59
C SER A 82 12.02 6.38 -9.07
N GLY A 83 12.84 5.42 -9.53
CA GLY A 83 13.15 5.23 -10.95
C GLY A 83 12.03 4.56 -11.77
N ALA A 84 10.77 4.65 -11.33
CA ALA A 84 9.62 4.13 -12.04
C ALA A 84 9.31 4.93 -13.32
N CYS A 85 8.44 4.39 -14.19
CA CYS A 85 7.90 5.13 -15.32
C CYS A 85 7.26 6.44 -14.87
N ALA A 86 7.37 7.49 -15.67
CA ALA A 86 6.74 8.77 -15.39
C ALA A 86 5.21 8.61 -15.25
N GLY A 87 4.65 8.94 -14.08
CA GLY A 87 3.23 8.76 -13.80
C GLY A 87 2.82 7.33 -13.39
N CYS A 88 3.77 6.45 -13.04
CA CYS A 88 3.48 5.11 -12.54
C CYS A 88 2.53 5.16 -11.34
N ALA A 89 1.44 4.41 -11.40
CA ALA A 89 0.43 4.41 -10.34
C ALA A 89 0.81 3.57 -9.12
N GLU A 90 1.74 2.60 -9.25
CA GLU A 90 2.18 1.74 -8.14
C GLU A 90 2.85 2.55 -7.03
N THR A 91 3.73 3.49 -7.40
CA THR A 91 4.53 4.27 -6.45
C THR A 91 3.70 5.14 -5.52
N ALA A 92 2.53 5.61 -5.97
CA ALA A 92 1.63 6.41 -5.15
C ALA A 92 1.07 5.61 -3.96
N TYR A 93 0.74 4.33 -4.15
CA TYR A 93 0.32 3.44 -3.06
C TYR A 93 1.46 3.16 -2.09
N ALA A 94 2.63 2.77 -2.60
CA ALA A 94 3.78 2.48 -1.76
C ALA A 94 4.21 3.71 -0.94
N LYS A 95 4.23 4.90 -1.55
CA LYS A 95 4.49 6.18 -0.85
C LYS A 95 3.51 6.39 0.30
N LEU A 96 2.21 6.22 0.06
CA LEU A 96 1.18 6.37 1.10
C LEU A 96 1.39 5.40 2.26
N VAL A 97 1.69 4.13 1.99
CA VAL A 97 1.94 3.14 3.05
C VAL A 97 3.15 3.55 3.89
N THR A 98 4.23 4.08 3.26
CA THR A 98 5.40 4.57 4.01
C THR A 98 5.10 5.84 4.82
N GLN A 99 4.20 6.71 4.37
CA GLN A 99 3.77 7.87 5.16
C GLN A 99 3.02 7.46 6.43
N LEU A 100 2.28 6.36 6.38
CA LEU A 100 1.52 5.86 7.53
C LEU A 100 2.37 5.03 8.50
N PHE A 101 3.26 4.17 7.99
CA PHE A 101 3.91 3.13 8.80
C PHE A 101 5.43 3.04 8.63
N GLY A 102 6.03 3.83 7.76
CA GLY A 102 7.40 3.68 7.28
C GLY A 102 8.47 3.53 8.36
N GLU A 103 8.33 4.19 9.52
CA GLU A 103 9.31 4.11 10.63
C GLU A 103 9.53 2.70 11.18
N ARG A 104 8.53 1.83 11.08
CA ARG A 104 8.54 0.48 11.64
C ARG A 104 8.21 -0.60 10.62
N MET A 105 8.39 -0.28 9.34
CA MET A 105 7.93 -1.10 8.23
C MET A 105 9.01 -2.09 7.79
N TYR A 106 8.62 -3.35 7.58
CA TYR A 106 9.35 -4.31 6.78
C TYR A 106 8.63 -4.48 5.44
N ILE A 107 9.36 -4.41 4.34
CA ILE A 107 8.86 -4.62 2.99
C ILE A 107 9.57 -5.81 2.39
N THR A 108 8.80 -6.81 1.96
CA THR A 108 9.28 -7.89 1.11
C THR A 108 8.62 -7.76 -0.25
N ASN A 109 9.41 -7.73 -1.30
CA ASN A 109 8.94 -7.36 -2.63
C ASN A 109 9.16 -8.50 -3.62
N ALA A 110 8.12 -8.88 -4.35
CA ALA A 110 8.24 -9.81 -5.47
C ALA A 110 9.01 -9.17 -6.62
N THR A 111 9.85 -9.94 -7.28
CA THR A 111 10.54 -9.49 -8.50
C THR A 111 9.51 -9.02 -9.54
N GLY A 112 9.67 -7.80 -10.03
CA GLY A 112 8.76 -7.13 -10.95
C GLY A 112 9.02 -5.62 -10.96
N CYS A 113 8.07 -4.80 -11.45
CA CYS A 113 8.24 -3.35 -11.48
C CYS A 113 8.55 -2.79 -10.09
N SER A 114 7.81 -3.18 -9.07
CA SER A 114 7.98 -2.66 -7.71
C SER A 114 9.34 -3.01 -7.08
N SER A 115 9.96 -4.13 -7.43
CA SER A 115 11.34 -4.44 -7.02
C SER A 115 12.37 -3.66 -7.83
N ILE A 116 12.09 -3.39 -9.10
CA ILE A 116 13.02 -2.65 -9.98
C ILE A 116 13.08 -1.18 -9.60
N TRP A 117 11.96 -0.52 -9.34
CA TRP A 117 11.99 0.87 -8.91
C TRP A 117 12.31 1.03 -7.40
N GLY A 118 12.13 -0.03 -6.59
CA GLY A 118 12.38 0.00 -5.13
C GLY A 118 13.75 -0.51 -4.69
N GLY A 119 14.42 -1.34 -5.51
CA GLY A 119 15.53 -2.19 -5.09
C GLY A 119 16.96 -1.79 -5.41
N PRO A 120 17.28 -0.91 -6.38
CA PRO A 120 18.67 -0.60 -6.69
C PRO A 120 19.35 0.10 -5.50
N ALA A 121 20.37 -0.53 -4.92
CA ALA A 121 21.02 -0.05 -3.69
C ALA A 121 21.55 1.40 -3.81
N ALA A 122 22.04 1.77 -5.00
CA ALA A 122 22.59 3.11 -5.26
C ALA A 122 21.49 4.18 -5.49
N THR A 123 20.29 3.78 -5.84
CA THR A 123 19.18 4.68 -6.22
C THR A 123 17.86 4.27 -5.58
N SER A 124 17.90 3.59 -4.43
CA SER A 124 16.71 3.20 -3.71
C SER A 124 15.88 4.44 -3.32
N PRO A 125 14.58 4.46 -3.62
CA PRO A 125 13.71 5.58 -3.25
C PRO A 125 13.27 5.53 -1.79
N TYR A 126 13.58 4.46 -1.08
CA TYR A 126 13.26 4.33 0.34
C TYR A 126 14.27 5.12 1.18
N ALA A 127 13.76 5.88 2.13
CA ALA A 127 14.51 6.81 2.96
C ALA A 127 14.25 6.58 4.46
N VAL A 128 15.02 7.26 5.28
CA VAL A 128 14.82 7.31 6.74
C VAL A 128 14.34 8.69 7.16
N ASN A 129 13.64 8.74 8.28
CA ASN A 129 13.24 10.00 8.92
C ASN A 129 14.39 10.61 9.74
N LYS A 130 14.10 11.72 10.43
CA LYS A 130 15.09 12.44 11.27
C LYS A 130 15.65 11.62 12.43
N ASP A 131 14.92 10.60 12.88
CA ASP A 131 15.34 9.65 13.93
C ASP A 131 16.19 8.49 13.35
N GLY A 132 16.52 8.51 12.04
CA GLY A 132 17.24 7.46 11.34
C GLY A 132 16.43 6.18 11.13
N ARG A 133 15.10 6.26 11.17
CA ARG A 133 14.18 5.14 11.02
C ARG A 133 13.46 5.19 9.69
N GLY A 134 13.30 4.04 9.05
CA GLY A 134 12.62 3.90 7.78
C GLY A 134 12.36 2.44 7.43
N PRO A 135 11.76 2.18 6.27
CA PRO A 135 11.47 0.82 5.83
C PRO A 135 12.75 -0.02 5.69
N ALA A 136 12.71 -1.23 6.23
CA ALA A 136 13.68 -2.26 5.87
C ALA A 136 13.11 -3.00 4.65
N TRP A 137 13.82 -2.90 3.52
CA TRP A 137 13.37 -3.46 2.25
C TRP A 137 14.23 -4.65 1.82
N SER A 138 13.56 -5.70 1.37
CA SER A 138 14.19 -6.85 0.74
C SER A 138 13.32 -7.35 -0.42
N ASN A 139 13.91 -8.07 -1.37
CA ASN A 139 13.15 -8.77 -2.38
C ASN A 139 13.51 -10.25 -2.40
N SER A 140 12.58 -11.06 -2.87
CA SER A 140 12.78 -12.45 -3.19
C SER A 140 12.44 -12.73 -4.65
N LEU A 141 12.59 -13.97 -5.06
CA LEU A 141 12.25 -14.42 -6.38
C LEU A 141 10.75 -14.21 -6.65
N PHE A 142 10.41 -14.23 -7.90
CA PHE A 142 9.06 -13.97 -8.38
C PHE A 142 8.02 -14.95 -7.82
N GLU A 143 8.43 -16.20 -7.61
CA GLU A 143 7.58 -17.29 -7.15
C GLU A 143 7.44 -17.42 -5.62
N ASP A 144 8.42 -16.97 -4.82
CA ASP A 144 8.52 -17.29 -3.38
C ASP A 144 8.42 -16.08 -2.43
N ASN A 145 8.09 -14.90 -2.96
CA ASN A 145 8.09 -13.69 -2.15
C ASN A 145 7.05 -13.69 -1.02
N ALA A 146 5.93 -14.36 -1.18
CA ALA A 146 4.92 -14.45 -0.13
C ALA A 146 5.51 -15.17 1.10
N GLU A 147 6.14 -16.31 0.88
CA GLU A 147 6.79 -17.11 1.92
C GLU A 147 7.98 -16.37 2.54
N HIS A 148 8.73 -15.62 1.72
CA HIS A 148 9.79 -14.74 2.23
C HIS A 148 9.24 -13.72 3.22
N GLY A 149 8.10 -13.08 2.89
CA GLY A 149 7.43 -12.12 3.76
C GLY A 149 6.94 -12.74 5.06
N LEU A 150 6.35 -13.93 5.00
CA LEU A 150 5.96 -14.69 6.19
C LEU A 150 7.20 -15.03 7.05
N GLY A 151 8.29 -15.46 6.43
CA GLY A 151 9.54 -15.75 7.13
C GLY A 151 10.12 -14.54 7.85
N MET A 152 10.05 -13.35 7.24
CA MET A 152 10.47 -12.08 7.87
C MET A 152 9.62 -11.73 9.09
N LEU A 153 8.30 -11.94 9.01
CA LEU A 153 7.40 -11.75 10.16
C LEU A 153 7.76 -12.70 11.30
N LEU A 154 7.77 -14.00 11.03
CA LEU A 154 8.03 -15.04 12.04
C LEU A 154 9.42 -14.89 12.69
N GLY A 155 10.44 -14.53 11.90
CA GLY A 155 11.78 -14.25 12.41
C GLY A 155 11.80 -13.05 13.36
N HIS A 156 11.12 -11.96 13.01
CA HIS A 156 10.98 -10.80 13.88
C HIS A 156 10.22 -11.14 15.17
N GLU A 157 9.12 -11.85 15.07
CA GLU A 157 8.31 -12.24 16.23
C GLU A 157 9.07 -13.19 17.17
N ALA A 158 9.86 -14.12 16.64
CA ALA A 158 10.70 -15.00 17.47
C ALA A 158 11.69 -14.19 18.32
N VAL A 159 12.36 -13.19 17.74
CA VAL A 159 13.26 -12.30 18.48
C VAL A 159 12.47 -11.47 19.51
N ARG A 160 11.37 -10.86 19.09
CA ARG A 160 10.53 -10.02 19.96
C ARG A 160 9.96 -10.80 21.15
N ASN A 161 9.49 -12.03 20.92
CA ASN A 161 8.98 -12.91 22.00
C ASN A 161 10.09 -13.28 22.99
N ARG A 162 11.31 -13.54 22.51
CA ARG A 162 12.47 -13.76 23.38
C ARG A 162 12.78 -12.52 24.23
N LEU A 163 12.74 -11.31 23.65
CA LEU A 163 12.92 -10.06 24.38
C LEU A 163 11.81 -9.84 25.39
N MET A 164 10.57 -10.18 25.06
CA MET A 164 9.43 -10.13 25.98
C MET A 164 9.68 -11.02 27.20
N GLY A 165 10.18 -12.25 27.01
CA GLY A 165 10.54 -13.13 28.12
C GLY A 165 11.65 -12.55 29.03
N LYS A 166 12.66 -11.89 28.46
CA LYS A 166 13.70 -11.18 29.21
C LYS A 166 13.13 -9.98 30.00
N LEU A 167 12.19 -9.24 29.44
CA LEU A 167 11.51 -8.16 30.14
C LEU A 167 10.65 -8.69 31.30
N GLU A 168 10.02 -9.84 31.15
CA GLU A 168 9.27 -10.51 32.22
C GLU A 168 10.20 -10.97 33.35
N GLU A 169 11.34 -11.56 33.03
CA GLU A 169 12.38 -11.90 34.00
C GLU A 169 12.84 -10.66 34.81
N MET A 170 13.09 -9.56 34.08
CA MET A 170 13.47 -8.30 34.71
C MET A 170 12.36 -7.74 35.60
N ALA A 171 11.09 -7.77 35.15
CA ALA A 171 9.95 -7.29 35.94
C ALA A 171 9.70 -8.10 37.22
N ALA A 172 10.00 -9.41 37.18
CA ALA A 172 9.87 -10.30 38.35
C ALA A 172 10.96 -10.09 39.41
N SER A 173 12.04 -9.37 39.09
CA SER A 173 13.13 -9.12 40.05
C SER A 173 12.78 -8.05 41.07
N ASP A 174 13.07 -8.33 42.33
CA ASP A 174 12.94 -7.35 43.42
C ASP A 174 13.90 -6.15 43.30
N LYS A 175 14.95 -6.30 42.47
CA LYS A 175 15.94 -5.25 42.21
C LYS A 175 15.48 -4.24 41.16
N THR A 176 14.42 -4.56 40.41
CA THR A 176 13.91 -3.68 39.38
C THR A 176 13.02 -2.60 39.99
N PRO A 177 13.31 -1.31 39.74
CA PRO A 177 12.49 -0.20 40.23
C PRO A 177 11.04 -0.30 39.77
N ASP A 178 10.09 0.09 40.59
CA ASP A 178 8.66 0.05 40.28
C ASP A 178 8.33 0.86 39.00
N ALA A 179 8.95 2.02 38.82
CA ALA A 179 8.79 2.82 37.60
C ALA A 179 9.21 2.06 36.34
N THR A 180 10.26 1.23 36.41
CA THR A 180 10.68 0.39 35.29
C THR A 180 9.70 -0.75 35.04
N LYS A 181 9.14 -1.34 36.11
CA LYS A 181 8.09 -2.37 35.99
C LYS A 181 6.83 -1.81 35.34
N GLU A 182 6.44 -0.57 35.64
CA GLU A 182 5.30 0.11 35.00
C GLU A 182 5.55 0.32 33.51
N LEU A 183 6.77 0.71 33.12
CA LEU A 183 7.13 0.85 31.69
C LEU A 183 7.10 -0.51 30.94
N ILE A 184 7.56 -1.59 31.58
CA ILE A 184 7.48 -2.95 31.02
C ILE A 184 6.02 -3.37 30.87
N ALA A 185 5.17 -3.11 31.88
CA ALA A 185 3.74 -3.40 31.79
C ALA A 185 3.07 -2.63 30.65
N ALA A 186 3.31 -1.33 30.52
CA ALA A 186 2.78 -0.51 29.44
C ALA A 186 3.24 -0.99 28.05
N TYR A 187 4.48 -1.46 27.93
CA TYR A 187 5.00 -2.06 26.70
C TYR A 187 4.25 -3.37 26.36
N LYS A 188 4.00 -4.23 27.34
CA LYS A 188 3.25 -5.49 27.16
C LYS A 188 1.79 -5.23 26.78
N ASP A 189 1.13 -4.31 27.46
CA ASP A 189 -0.28 -3.98 27.22
C ASP A 189 -0.54 -3.43 25.82
N THR A 190 0.49 -2.83 25.21
CA THR A 190 0.41 -2.28 23.85
C THR A 190 0.92 -3.23 22.76
N ALA A 191 1.28 -4.46 23.09
CA ALA A 191 2.02 -5.38 22.22
C ALA A 191 1.35 -5.63 20.84
N SER A 192 0.04 -5.54 20.73
CA SER A 192 -0.73 -5.71 19.49
C SER A 192 -0.95 -4.41 18.69
N ASP A 193 -0.82 -3.24 19.33
CA ASP A 193 -0.99 -1.94 18.67
C ASP A 193 0.37 -1.38 18.23
N GLY A 194 0.63 -1.37 16.93
CA GLY A 194 1.93 -0.98 16.39
C GLY A 194 2.38 0.43 16.77
N ALA A 195 1.49 1.42 16.75
CA ALA A 195 1.82 2.81 17.07
C ALA A 195 2.03 3.02 18.60
N ALA A 196 1.11 2.49 19.40
CA ALA A 196 1.23 2.56 20.85
C ALA A 196 2.45 1.77 21.35
N ASN A 197 2.71 0.59 20.79
CA ASN A 197 3.84 -0.24 21.15
C ASN A 197 5.20 0.41 20.79
N ALA A 198 5.31 1.02 19.61
CA ALA A 198 6.52 1.76 19.23
C ALA A 198 6.81 2.91 20.21
N LYS A 199 5.78 3.62 20.66
CA LYS A 199 5.90 4.68 21.67
C LYS A 199 6.33 4.11 23.04
N ALA A 200 5.72 3.01 23.46
CA ALA A 200 6.07 2.35 24.73
C ALA A 200 7.50 1.78 24.68
N ALA A 201 7.91 1.16 23.58
CA ALA A 201 9.29 0.70 23.39
C ALA A 201 10.30 1.85 23.46
N LYS A 202 10.02 3.00 22.82
CA LYS A 202 10.88 4.19 22.88
C LYS A 202 11.00 4.73 24.32
N ALA A 203 9.92 4.69 25.11
CA ALA A 203 9.92 5.12 26.50
C ALA A 203 10.65 4.15 27.44
N LEU A 204 10.69 2.86 27.10
CA LEU A 204 11.35 1.83 27.90
C LEU A 204 12.88 1.86 27.77
N ILE A 205 13.43 2.23 26.62
CA ILE A 205 14.88 2.19 26.34
C ILE A 205 15.72 2.94 27.38
N PRO A 206 15.42 4.19 27.79
CA PRO A 206 16.21 4.88 28.82
C PRO A 206 16.24 4.16 30.19
N ALA A 207 15.12 3.51 30.56
CA ALA A 207 15.07 2.73 31.80
C ALA A 207 15.92 1.44 31.71
N LEU A 208 16.00 0.82 30.56
CA LEU A 208 16.90 -0.31 30.31
C LEU A 208 18.36 0.12 30.34
N GLU A 209 18.70 1.28 29.77
CA GLU A 209 20.05 1.85 29.82
C GLU A 209 20.48 2.14 31.26
N ALA A 210 19.63 2.73 32.07
CA ALA A 210 19.88 2.95 33.50
C ALA A 210 20.06 1.62 34.26
N ALA A 211 19.18 0.65 34.03
CA ALA A 211 19.29 -0.66 34.66
C ALA A 211 20.59 -1.41 34.27
N ALA A 212 21.04 -1.29 33.01
CA ALA A 212 22.31 -1.85 32.58
C ALA A 212 23.50 -1.18 33.30
N ALA A 213 23.48 0.13 33.45
CA ALA A 213 24.49 0.90 34.20
C ALA A 213 24.55 0.50 35.68
N ASP A 214 23.40 0.17 36.29
CA ASP A 214 23.27 -0.30 37.65
C ASP A 214 23.60 -1.80 37.83
N GLY A 215 24.09 -2.46 36.78
CA GLY A 215 24.55 -3.85 36.81
C GLY A 215 23.45 -4.91 36.67
N CYS A 216 22.30 -4.57 36.11
CA CYS A 216 21.29 -5.57 35.74
C CYS A 216 21.85 -6.56 34.70
N PRO A 217 21.83 -7.87 34.95
CA PRO A 217 22.44 -8.83 34.03
C PRO A 217 21.63 -9.04 32.73
N VAL A 218 20.36 -8.67 32.71
CA VAL A 218 19.41 -8.91 31.60
C VAL A 218 19.35 -7.72 30.65
N ALA A 219 19.41 -6.49 31.17
CA ALA A 219 19.22 -5.27 30.41
C ALA A 219 20.21 -5.10 29.22
N PRO A 220 21.51 -5.42 29.32
CA PRO A 220 22.43 -5.32 28.19
C PRO A 220 22.00 -6.15 26.98
N ALA A 221 21.54 -7.38 27.22
CA ALA A 221 21.12 -8.29 26.15
C ALA A 221 19.78 -7.86 25.49
N ILE A 222 18.95 -7.06 26.18
CA ILE A 222 17.77 -6.45 25.56
C ILE A 222 18.20 -5.23 24.73
N LEU A 223 19.12 -4.42 25.23
CA LEU A 223 19.62 -3.23 24.55
C LEU A 223 20.36 -3.55 23.24
N GLU A 224 21.08 -4.67 23.19
CA GLU A 224 21.76 -5.15 21.98
C GLU A 224 20.76 -5.36 20.82
N GLU A 225 19.54 -5.79 21.14
CA GLU A 225 18.48 -6.07 20.17
C GLU A 225 17.29 -5.09 20.27
N LYS A 226 17.50 -3.90 20.83
CA LYS A 226 16.44 -2.92 21.10
C LYS A 226 15.57 -2.54 19.90
N ASP A 227 16.11 -2.64 18.69
CA ASP A 227 15.39 -2.32 17.46
C ASP A 227 14.27 -3.34 17.12
N TYR A 228 14.29 -4.52 17.75
CA TYR A 228 13.23 -5.53 17.66
C TYR A 228 12.12 -5.37 18.70
N LEU A 229 12.24 -4.44 19.66
CA LEU A 229 11.18 -4.24 20.66
C LEU A 229 9.88 -3.76 20.03
N ALA A 230 9.92 -2.77 19.16
CA ALA A 230 8.71 -2.22 18.56
C ALA A 230 8.05 -3.21 17.58
N LYS A 231 6.73 -3.38 17.69
CA LYS A 231 5.95 -4.17 16.71
C LYS A 231 6.19 -3.60 15.31
N LYS A 232 6.65 -4.43 14.39
CA LYS A 232 6.84 -4.05 12.98
C LYS A 232 5.53 -4.13 12.21
N SER A 233 5.43 -3.33 11.17
CA SER A 233 4.39 -3.39 10.16
C SER A 233 4.97 -4.13 8.95
N VAL A 234 4.55 -5.38 8.73
CA VAL A 234 5.12 -6.23 7.68
C VAL A 234 4.24 -6.19 6.45
N TRP A 235 4.82 -5.79 5.32
CA TRP A 235 4.13 -5.65 4.04
C TRP A 235 4.81 -6.47 2.94
N ILE A 236 4.02 -7.29 2.28
CA ILE A 236 4.42 -8.05 1.10
C ILE A 236 3.89 -7.32 -0.13
N PHE A 237 4.79 -6.80 -0.97
CA PHE A 237 4.46 -6.07 -2.18
C PHE A 237 4.73 -6.90 -3.43
N GLY A 238 3.88 -6.77 -4.43
CA GLY A 238 4.11 -7.35 -5.75
C GLY A 238 3.02 -7.01 -6.74
N GLY A 239 3.27 -7.28 -8.02
CA GLY A 239 2.33 -7.09 -9.12
C GLY A 239 1.35 -8.24 -9.28
N ASP A 240 0.41 -8.09 -10.21
CA ASP A 240 -0.59 -9.10 -10.51
C ASP A 240 -0.01 -10.39 -11.09
N GLY A 241 1.05 -10.33 -11.90
CA GLY A 241 1.72 -11.52 -12.40
C GLY A 241 2.27 -12.43 -11.30
N TRP A 242 2.73 -11.84 -10.20
CA TRP A 242 3.08 -12.58 -8.99
C TRP A 242 1.83 -13.12 -8.29
N ALA A 243 0.91 -12.26 -7.89
CA ALA A 243 -0.17 -12.62 -6.97
C ALA A 243 -1.25 -13.51 -7.61
N TYR A 244 -1.54 -13.32 -8.90
CA TYR A 244 -2.59 -14.08 -9.60
C TYR A 244 -2.09 -15.36 -10.25
N ASP A 245 -0.79 -15.43 -10.55
CA ASP A 245 -0.19 -16.50 -11.36
C ASP A 245 0.93 -17.23 -10.62
N ILE A 246 2.19 -16.80 -10.82
CA ILE A 246 3.34 -17.62 -10.44
C ILE A 246 3.54 -17.76 -8.92
N GLY A 247 3.28 -16.70 -8.16
CA GLY A 247 3.39 -16.70 -6.68
C GLY A 247 2.08 -17.02 -5.96
N TYR A 248 1.01 -17.37 -6.68
CA TYR A 248 -0.31 -17.57 -6.07
C TYR A 248 -0.33 -18.68 -5.00
N GLY A 249 0.38 -19.78 -5.23
CA GLY A 249 0.42 -20.89 -4.25
C GLY A 249 1.02 -20.47 -2.90
N GLY A 250 2.11 -19.73 -2.93
CA GLY A 250 2.73 -19.15 -1.73
C GLY A 250 1.85 -18.09 -1.07
N LEU A 251 1.25 -17.21 -1.87
CA LEU A 251 0.31 -16.21 -1.37
C LEU A 251 -0.88 -16.86 -0.66
N ASP A 252 -1.48 -17.91 -1.26
CA ASP A 252 -2.57 -18.67 -0.67
C ASP A 252 -2.18 -19.27 0.68
N HIS A 253 -0.98 -19.90 0.75
CA HIS A 253 -0.43 -20.44 2.00
C HIS A 253 -0.24 -19.36 3.08
N VAL A 254 0.27 -18.17 2.72
CA VAL A 254 0.46 -17.05 3.65
C VAL A 254 -0.88 -16.55 4.18
N LEU A 255 -1.89 -16.38 3.33
CA LEU A 255 -3.23 -16.00 3.76
C LEU A 255 -3.88 -17.07 4.65
N ALA A 256 -3.60 -18.36 4.38
CA ALA A 256 -4.08 -19.47 5.18
C ALA A 256 -3.42 -19.58 6.56
N SER A 257 -2.24 -18.97 6.76
CA SER A 257 -1.47 -19.07 8.01
C SER A 257 -2.16 -18.41 9.22
N GLY A 258 -3.00 -17.42 8.98
CA GLY A 258 -3.63 -16.61 10.05
C GLY A 258 -2.71 -15.57 10.69
N GLU A 259 -1.47 -15.45 10.23
CA GLU A 259 -0.46 -14.54 10.78
C GLU A 259 -0.74 -13.07 10.43
N ASP A 260 -0.30 -12.15 11.29
CA ASP A 260 -0.49 -10.70 11.16
C ASP A 260 0.46 -10.08 10.11
N VAL A 261 0.11 -10.30 8.84
CA VAL A 261 0.88 -9.84 7.69
C VAL A 261 0.00 -9.14 6.67
N ASN A 262 0.52 -8.06 6.08
CA ASN A 262 -0.20 -7.27 5.09
C ASN A 262 0.32 -7.56 3.68
N VAL A 263 -0.58 -7.85 2.76
CA VAL A 263 -0.28 -8.04 1.33
C VAL A 263 -0.87 -6.89 0.53
N PHE A 264 -0.05 -6.23 -0.28
CA PHE A 264 -0.51 -5.23 -1.24
C PHE A 264 -0.15 -5.64 -2.66
N VAL A 265 -1.16 -5.87 -3.49
CA VAL A 265 -1.00 -6.20 -4.91
C VAL A 265 -1.20 -4.94 -5.75
N PHE A 266 -0.16 -4.56 -6.49
CA PHE A 266 -0.26 -3.53 -7.53
C PHE A 266 -0.83 -4.17 -8.79
N ASP A 267 -2.13 -4.03 -9.01
CA ASP A 267 -2.83 -4.70 -10.11
C ASP A 267 -2.79 -3.86 -11.38
N THR A 268 -1.81 -4.14 -12.21
CA THR A 268 -1.63 -3.53 -13.53
C THR A 268 -2.30 -4.34 -14.66
N GLU A 269 -2.92 -5.47 -14.30
CA GLU A 269 -3.63 -6.38 -15.22
C GLU A 269 -2.75 -6.97 -16.33
N VAL A 270 -1.43 -6.90 -16.14
CA VAL A 270 -0.43 -7.51 -17.06
C VAL A 270 0.88 -7.77 -16.31
N TYR A 271 1.72 -8.68 -16.81
CA TYR A 271 3.13 -8.75 -16.42
C TYR A 271 3.86 -7.53 -16.99
N SER A 272 3.85 -6.41 -16.26
CA SER A 272 4.33 -5.12 -16.77
C SER A 272 5.83 -5.12 -17.01
N ASN A 273 6.61 -5.54 -16.00
CA ASN A 273 8.08 -5.45 -16.03
C ASN A 273 8.72 -6.32 -17.10
N THR A 274 8.14 -7.46 -17.40
CA THR A 274 8.68 -8.42 -18.38
C THR A 274 8.27 -8.11 -19.82
N GLY A 275 7.42 -7.10 -20.05
CA GLY A 275 7.06 -6.62 -21.38
C GLY A 275 5.60 -6.82 -21.80
N GLY A 276 4.68 -6.89 -20.84
CA GLY A 276 3.24 -6.82 -21.10
C GLY A 276 2.59 -8.15 -21.49
N GLN A 277 2.99 -9.26 -20.86
CA GLN A 277 2.34 -10.55 -21.03
C GLN A 277 1.00 -10.58 -20.31
N ALA A 278 0.03 -11.31 -20.88
CA ALA A 278 -1.26 -11.54 -20.24
C ALA A 278 -1.09 -12.32 -18.93
N SER A 279 -1.75 -11.84 -17.87
CA SER A 279 -1.87 -12.52 -16.58
C SER A 279 -3.30 -13.03 -16.37
N LYS A 280 -3.56 -13.74 -15.26
CA LYS A 280 -4.92 -14.08 -14.84
C LYS A 280 -5.70 -12.84 -14.36
N ALA A 281 -5.01 -11.72 -14.14
CA ALA A 281 -5.62 -10.42 -13.87
C ALA A 281 -6.07 -9.67 -15.14
N SER A 282 -5.56 -10.03 -16.31
CA SER A 282 -6.00 -9.39 -17.56
C SER A 282 -7.45 -9.67 -17.86
N ASN A 283 -8.20 -8.66 -18.32
CA ASN A 283 -9.63 -8.76 -18.59
C ASN A 283 -9.94 -9.27 -20.03
N ILE A 284 -11.19 -9.62 -20.24
CA ILE A 284 -11.71 -10.02 -21.57
C ILE A 284 -11.43 -8.90 -22.58
N GLY A 285 -11.00 -9.26 -23.80
CA GLY A 285 -10.72 -8.32 -24.87
C GLY A 285 -9.41 -7.55 -24.75
N GLN A 286 -8.70 -7.64 -23.61
CA GLN A 286 -7.39 -7.01 -23.44
C GLN A 286 -6.36 -7.66 -24.37
N VAL A 287 -5.68 -6.87 -25.18
CA VAL A 287 -4.55 -7.27 -25.99
C VAL A 287 -3.27 -7.19 -25.16
N ALA A 288 -2.54 -8.27 -25.12
CA ALA A 288 -1.27 -8.40 -24.41
C ALA A 288 -0.37 -9.40 -25.15
N GLN A 289 0.89 -9.52 -24.74
CA GLN A 289 1.71 -10.63 -25.21
C GLN A 289 1.04 -11.96 -24.82
N PHE A 290 1.02 -12.91 -25.72
CA PHE A 290 0.28 -14.20 -25.65
C PHE A 290 -1.25 -14.07 -25.70
N ALA A 291 -1.78 -12.86 -25.93
CA ALA A 291 -3.20 -12.60 -26.14
C ALA A 291 -3.40 -11.54 -27.27
N ALA A 292 -2.74 -11.72 -28.41
CA ALA A 292 -2.74 -10.75 -29.53
C ALA A 292 -4.14 -10.50 -30.10
N ALA A 293 -5.01 -11.52 -30.10
CA ALA A 293 -6.39 -11.41 -30.55
C ALA A 293 -7.39 -11.10 -29.45
N GLY A 294 -6.93 -10.51 -28.34
CA GLY A 294 -7.72 -10.25 -27.15
C GLY A 294 -7.92 -11.49 -26.27
N LYS A 295 -7.87 -11.31 -24.97
CA LYS A 295 -8.07 -12.40 -24.00
C LYS A 295 -9.53 -12.82 -23.97
N ASP A 296 -9.80 -14.12 -23.99
CA ASP A 296 -11.16 -14.67 -24.00
C ASP A 296 -11.78 -14.84 -22.61
N ILE A 297 -10.93 -15.08 -21.60
CA ILE A 297 -11.37 -15.51 -20.26
C ILE A 297 -11.37 -14.32 -19.31
N LYS A 298 -12.40 -14.23 -18.49
CA LYS A 298 -12.53 -13.18 -17.47
C LYS A 298 -11.39 -13.21 -16.46
N LYS A 299 -11.15 -12.07 -15.84
CA LYS A 299 -10.20 -11.88 -14.74
C LYS A 299 -10.51 -12.83 -13.56
N LYS A 300 -9.46 -13.44 -13.00
CA LYS A 300 -9.55 -14.20 -11.75
C LYS A 300 -9.95 -13.27 -10.60
N SER A 301 -10.89 -13.67 -9.77
CA SER A 301 -11.24 -12.92 -8.55
C SER A 301 -10.38 -13.38 -7.38
N LEU A 302 -9.20 -12.75 -7.22
CA LEU A 302 -8.30 -13.06 -6.10
C LEU A 302 -8.90 -12.63 -4.75
N THR A 303 -9.68 -11.55 -4.75
CA THR A 303 -10.36 -11.05 -3.55
C THR A 303 -11.42 -12.03 -3.03
N GLU A 304 -12.24 -12.63 -3.91
CA GLU A 304 -13.24 -13.61 -3.49
C GLU A 304 -12.61 -14.89 -2.97
N ILE A 305 -11.50 -15.32 -3.58
CA ILE A 305 -10.73 -16.48 -3.07
C ILE A 305 -10.23 -16.18 -1.66
N ALA A 306 -9.64 -15.02 -1.41
CA ALA A 306 -9.17 -14.61 -0.10
C ALA A 306 -10.31 -14.46 0.92
N MET A 307 -11.46 -13.90 0.51
CA MET A 307 -12.65 -13.79 1.38
C MET A 307 -13.21 -15.15 1.79
N SER A 308 -13.01 -16.20 0.98
CA SER A 308 -13.49 -17.55 1.29
C SER A 308 -12.88 -18.16 2.56
N TYR A 309 -11.71 -17.66 3.01
CA TYR A 309 -11.13 -18.05 4.30
C TYR A 309 -11.95 -17.53 5.51
N GLY A 310 -12.73 -16.47 5.35
CA GLY A 310 -13.59 -15.92 6.40
C GLY A 310 -12.86 -15.11 7.49
N TYR A 311 -11.52 -15.22 7.59
CA TYR A 311 -10.67 -14.52 8.56
C TYR A 311 -9.57 -13.66 7.92
N VAL A 312 -9.54 -13.51 6.60
CA VAL A 312 -8.62 -12.63 5.88
C VAL A 312 -9.30 -11.28 5.68
N TYR A 313 -8.64 -10.19 6.09
CA TYR A 313 -9.10 -8.85 5.71
C TYR A 313 -8.86 -8.65 4.21
N VAL A 314 -9.87 -8.18 3.47
CA VAL A 314 -9.76 -7.99 2.03
C VAL A 314 -10.27 -6.62 1.62
N ALA A 315 -9.50 -5.90 0.78
CA ALA A 315 -9.94 -4.65 0.20
C ALA A 315 -9.56 -4.54 -1.28
N GLN A 316 -10.44 -3.91 -2.05
CA GLN A 316 -10.18 -3.52 -3.43
C GLN A 316 -10.28 -2.00 -3.54
N VAL A 317 -9.19 -1.36 -4.00
CA VAL A 317 -9.00 0.09 -3.93
C VAL A 317 -8.59 0.69 -5.26
N ALA A 318 -8.85 2.00 -5.44
CA ALA A 318 -8.32 2.82 -6.54
C ALA A 318 -8.13 4.25 -6.00
N MET A 319 -6.87 4.64 -5.80
CA MET A 319 -6.53 5.89 -5.10
C MET A 319 -7.10 7.12 -5.82
N GLY A 320 -6.99 7.21 -7.14
CA GLY A 320 -7.49 8.33 -7.94
C GLY A 320 -9.01 8.46 -7.92
N ALA A 321 -9.73 7.35 -7.68
CA ALA A 321 -11.19 7.36 -7.58
C ALA A 321 -11.68 7.78 -6.18
N LYS A 322 -11.05 7.22 -5.12
CA LYS A 322 -11.52 7.44 -3.75
C LYS A 322 -10.36 7.36 -2.74
N PRO A 323 -9.51 8.39 -2.63
CA PRO A 323 -8.33 8.37 -1.76
C PRO A 323 -8.68 8.10 -0.29
N ALA A 324 -9.80 8.62 0.21
CA ALA A 324 -10.24 8.35 1.58
C ALA A 324 -10.55 6.87 1.84
N GLN A 325 -11.09 6.13 0.87
CA GLN A 325 -11.34 4.69 0.99
C GLN A 325 -10.01 3.92 0.96
N THR A 326 -9.07 4.32 0.10
CA THR A 326 -7.74 3.71 0.02
C THR A 326 -6.99 3.85 1.35
N ILE A 327 -6.94 5.06 1.93
CA ILE A 327 -6.30 5.29 3.23
C ILE A 327 -6.96 4.45 4.33
N LYS A 328 -8.30 4.45 4.35
CA LYS A 328 -9.05 3.67 5.32
C LYS A 328 -8.78 2.17 5.20
N ALA A 329 -8.76 1.63 3.98
CA ALA A 329 -8.45 0.22 3.74
C ALA A 329 -7.04 -0.15 4.22
N ILE A 330 -6.04 0.68 3.96
CA ILE A 330 -4.66 0.49 4.41
C ILE A 330 -4.56 0.54 5.95
N ALA A 331 -5.23 1.50 6.58
CA ALA A 331 -5.24 1.62 8.04
C ALA A 331 -5.99 0.47 8.73
N GLU A 332 -7.12 0.02 8.16
CA GLU A 332 -7.87 -1.15 8.66
C GLU A 332 -7.06 -2.44 8.52
N ALA A 333 -6.36 -2.62 7.40
CA ALA A 333 -5.51 -3.79 7.17
C ALA A 333 -4.39 -3.89 8.19
N GLU A 334 -3.67 -2.80 8.44
CA GLU A 334 -2.56 -2.80 9.41
C GLU A 334 -3.03 -2.96 10.86
N ALA A 335 -4.23 -2.48 11.18
CA ALA A 335 -4.82 -2.65 12.51
C ALA A 335 -5.47 -4.03 12.72
N TYR A 336 -5.69 -4.80 11.65
CA TYR A 336 -6.29 -6.12 11.70
C TYR A 336 -5.29 -7.16 12.23
N PRO A 337 -5.63 -7.93 13.29
CA PRO A 337 -4.69 -8.88 13.90
C PRO A 337 -4.67 -10.22 13.15
N GLY A 338 -4.39 -10.21 11.87
CA GLY A 338 -4.36 -11.38 11.00
C GLY A 338 -3.96 -11.00 9.57
N PRO A 339 -4.00 -11.94 8.63
CA PRO A 339 -3.59 -11.67 7.27
C PRO A 339 -4.55 -10.71 6.56
N SER A 340 -3.98 -9.78 5.81
CA SER A 340 -4.74 -8.85 5.00
C SER A 340 -4.29 -8.87 3.53
N LEU A 341 -5.24 -8.66 2.63
CA LEU A 341 -5.01 -8.54 1.19
C LEU A 341 -5.66 -7.27 0.66
N ILE A 342 -4.85 -6.37 0.14
CA ILE A 342 -5.32 -5.18 -0.58
C ILE A 342 -4.92 -5.30 -2.05
N ILE A 343 -5.89 -5.09 -2.95
CA ILE A 343 -5.64 -5.03 -4.38
C ILE A 343 -5.89 -3.60 -4.87
N GLY A 344 -4.84 -2.94 -5.32
CA GLY A 344 -4.87 -1.57 -5.83
C GLY A 344 -4.82 -1.53 -7.35
N TYR A 345 -5.87 -0.99 -7.99
CA TYR A 345 -5.84 -0.75 -9.43
C TYR A 345 -4.72 0.21 -9.77
N SER A 346 -3.82 -0.23 -10.65
CA SER A 346 -2.59 0.49 -10.98
C SER A 346 -2.47 0.69 -12.48
N PRO A 347 -3.08 1.75 -13.06
CA PRO A 347 -2.84 2.10 -14.45
C PRO A 347 -1.35 2.13 -14.78
N CYS A 348 -1.00 1.55 -15.92
CA CYS A 348 0.36 1.28 -16.33
C CYS A 348 0.64 1.87 -17.72
N GLU A 349 1.90 2.17 -18.02
CA GLU A 349 2.34 2.56 -19.37
C GLU A 349 1.92 1.52 -20.44
N MET A 350 1.88 0.24 -20.04
CA MET A 350 1.41 -0.85 -20.89
C MET A 350 -0.07 -0.73 -21.31
N HIS A 351 -0.88 0.04 -20.58
CA HIS A 351 -2.27 0.34 -20.95
C HIS A 351 -2.33 1.29 -22.15
N SER A 352 -1.30 2.12 -22.34
CA SER A 352 -1.23 3.19 -23.34
C SER A 352 -2.49 4.05 -23.30
N ILE A 353 -2.69 4.70 -22.16
CA ILE A 353 -3.85 5.57 -21.89
C ILE A 353 -3.80 6.78 -22.82
N LYS A 354 -4.92 7.13 -23.39
CA LYS A 354 -5.04 8.30 -24.25
C LYS A 354 -4.68 9.57 -23.46
N GLY A 355 -3.70 10.32 -23.97
CA GLY A 355 -3.14 11.48 -23.28
C GLY A 355 -2.01 11.15 -22.30
N GLY A 356 -1.62 9.88 -22.17
CA GLY A 356 -0.45 9.45 -21.40
C GLY A 356 -0.69 9.27 -19.90
N MET A 357 0.37 8.91 -19.20
CA MET A 357 0.32 8.56 -17.77
C MET A 357 0.07 9.74 -16.82
N ALA A 358 0.13 10.99 -17.31
CA ALA A 358 -0.35 12.15 -16.56
C ALA A 358 -1.81 11.97 -16.10
N ASN A 359 -2.59 11.21 -16.86
CA ASN A 359 -4.01 10.94 -16.61
C ASN A 359 -4.26 9.71 -15.72
N CYS A 360 -3.24 9.05 -15.16
CA CYS A 360 -3.39 7.77 -14.46
C CYS A 360 -4.42 7.81 -13.31
N GLN A 361 -4.49 8.92 -12.57
CA GLN A 361 -5.45 9.08 -11.46
C GLN A 361 -6.89 9.28 -11.97
N ASP A 362 -7.07 10.03 -13.05
CA ASP A 362 -8.37 10.19 -13.71
C ASP A 362 -8.84 8.88 -14.33
N GLU A 363 -7.92 8.08 -14.87
CA GLU A 363 -8.23 6.77 -15.41
C GLU A 363 -8.72 5.79 -14.32
N MET A 364 -8.12 5.82 -13.12
CA MET A 364 -8.67 5.10 -11.97
C MET A 364 -10.11 5.53 -11.65
N LYS A 365 -10.39 6.84 -11.72
CA LYS A 365 -11.72 7.35 -11.45
C LYS A 365 -12.72 6.88 -12.52
N LYS A 366 -12.37 6.96 -13.80
CA LYS A 366 -13.21 6.48 -14.90
C LYS A 366 -13.50 4.99 -14.78
N ALA A 367 -12.47 4.18 -14.46
CA ALA A 367 -12.62 2.75 -14.24
C ALA A 367 -13.65 2.43 -13.14
N VAL A 368 -13.65 3.20 -12.06
CA VAL A 368 -14.63 3.02 -10.97
C VAL A 368 -16.00 3.54 -11.35
N ASP A 369 -16.08 4.71 -11.96
CA ASP A 369 -17.37 5.34 -12.34
C ASP A 369 -18.14 4.50 -13.37
N CYS A 370 -17.47 3.85 -14.33
CA CYS A 370 -18.10 2.97 -15.32
C CYS A 370 -18.34 1.53 -14.85
N GLY A 371 -17.84 1.15 -13.67
CA GLY A 371 -17.98 -0.20 -13.12
C GLY A 371 -16.92 -1.21 -13.60
N TYR A 372 -15.90 -0.76 -14.34
CA TYR A 372 -14.74 -1.60 -14.71
C TYR A 372 -13.97 -2.07 -13.48
N TRP A 373 -13.85 -1.22 -12.44
CA TRP A 373 -13.25 -1.52 -11.16
C TRP A 373 -14.21 -1.19 -10.02
N ASN A 374 -14.39 -2.11 -9.06
CA ASN A 374 -15.27 -1.91 -7.92
C ASN A 374 -14.47 -1.72 -6.63
N LEU A 375 -14.90 -0.79 -5.79
CA LEU A 375 -14.29 -0.53 -4.49
C LEU A 375 -15.11 -1.22 -3.40
N PHE A 376 -14.45 -2.01 -2.55
CA PHE A 376 -15.09 -2.66 -1.41
C PHE A 376 -14.07 -3.04 -0.34
N ARG A 377 -14.56 -3.35 0.85
CA ARG A 377 -13.78 -3.86 1.98
C ARG A 377 -14.54 -4.98 2.66
N PHE A 378 -13.82 -6.04 3.03
CA PHE A 378 -14.29 -7.11 3.88
C PHE A 378 -13.42 -7.16 5.12
N ASN A 379 -14.00 -6.85 6.28
CA ASN A 379 -13.31 -6.86 7.57
C ASN A 379 -13.94 -7.93 8.48
N PRO A 380 -13.27 -9.07 8.68
CA PRO A 380 -13.79 -10.15 9.53
C PRO A 380 -13.99 -9.75 10.99
N ALA A 381 -13.20 -8.77 11.49
CA ALA A 381 -13.30 -8.27 12.87
C ALA A 381 -14.43 -7.25 13.08
N ALA A 382 -15.08 -6.80 12.00
CA ALA A 382 -16.21 -5.89 12.12
C ALA A 382 -17.43 -6.60 12.77
N PRO A 383 -18.30 -5.85 13.45
CA PRO A 383 -19.55 -6.41 13.98
C PRO A 383 -20.38 -7.11 12.90
N GLU A 384 -21.19 -8.10 13.32
CA GLU A 384 -22.16 -8.75 12.44
C GLU A 384 -23.01 -7.71 11.67
N GLY A 385 -23.32 -8.01 10.43
CA GLY A 385 -23.98 -7.09 9.52
C GLY A 385 -23.10 -5.95 8.95
N LYS A 386 -21.82 -5.84 9.34
CA LYS A 386 -20.90 -4.78 8.90
C LYS A 386 -19.58 -5.32 8.33
N LYS A 387 -19.45 -6.63 8.18
CA LYS A 387 -18.21 -7.25 7.69
C LYS A 387 -17.90 -6.87 6.25
N PHE A 388 -18.90 -6.74 5.39
CA PHE A 388 -18.74 -6.34 3.99
C PHE A 388 -19.27 -4.93 3.73
N THR A 389 -18.42 -4.08 3.13
CA THR A 389 -18.78 -2.73 2.71
C THR A 389 -18.51 -2.56 1.21
N LEU A 390 -19.56 -2.38 0.43
CA LEU A 390 -19.44 -1.97 -0.97
C LEU A 390 -19.25 -0.44 -1.00
N ASP A 391 -18.06 0.00 -1.33
CA ASP A 391 -17.66 1.41 -1.36
C ASP A 391 -17.95 2.08 -2.73
N SER A 392 -18.09 1.31 -3.81
CA SER A 392 -18.53 1.79 -5.12
C SER A 392 -20.03 2.13 -5.11
N LYS A 393 -20.36 3.13 -5.91
CA LYS A 393 -21.73 3.41 -6.33
C LYS A 393 -22.13 2.52 -7.50
N GLU A 394 -23.39 2.56 -7.88
CA GLU A 394 -23.87 1.99 -9.12
C GLU A 394 -23.12 2.57 -10.31
N PRO A 395 -22.70 1.74 -11.28
CA PRO A 395 -22.00 2.20 -12.48
C PRO A 395 -22.78 3.29 -13.24
N ALA A 396 -22.08 4.36 -13.60
CA ALA A 396 -22.69 5.52 -14.25
C ALA A 396 -22.79 5.39 -15.78
N GLY A 397 -22.39 4.23 -16.35
CA GLY A 397 -22.27 4.01 -17.81
C GLY A 397 -20.93 4.47 -18.36
N GLY A 398 -20.80 4.48 -19.71
CA GLY A 398 -19.55 4.86 -20.38
C GLY A 398 -18.49 3.76 -20.38
N TYR A 399 -18.88 2.50 -20.17
CA TYR A 399 -17.94 1.37 -20.11
C TYR A 399 -17.15 1.20 -21.41
N GLN A 400 -17.82 1.25 -22.56
CA GLN A 400 -17.17 1.13 -23.88
C GLN A 400 -16.22 2.31 -24.14
N ASP A 401 -16.58 3.51 -23.72
CA ASP A 401 -15.71 4.70 -23.85
C ASP A 401 -14.45 4.55 -23.02
N PHE A 402 -14.56 3.96 -21.81
CA PHE A 402 -13.40 3.63 -21.00
C PHE A 402 -12.47 2.63 -21.71
N LEU A 403 -12.99 1.55 -22.27
CA LEU A 403 -12.19 0.60 -23.03
C LEU A 403 -11.47 1.28 -24.23
N MET A 404 -12.17 2.17 -24.94
CA MET A 404 -11.59 2.89 -26.07
C MET A 404 -10.58 3.97 -25.68
N ASN A 405 -10.47 4.32 -24.41
CA ASN A 405 -9.47 5.24 -23.90
C ASN A 405 -8.09 4.59 -23.72
N GLU A 406 -8.01 3.27 -23.72
CA GLU A 406 -6.76 2.52 -23.53
C GLU A 406 -6.41 1.71 -24.79
N ALA A 407 -5.15 1.84 -25.26
CA ALA A 407 -4.75 1.14 -26.49
C ALA A 407 -4.73 -0.39 -26.33
N ARG A 408 -4.58 -0.91 -25.09
CA ARG A 408 -4.68 -2.36 -24.81
C ARG A 408 -6.06 -2.95 -25.21
N TYR A 409 -7.08 -2.13 -25.40
CA TYR A 409 -8.39 -2.51 -25.94
C TYR A 409 -8.61 -1.95 -27.34
N SER A 410 -8.43 -0.65 -27.53
CA SER A 410 -8.80 0.02 -28.79
C SER A 410 -8.05 -0.49 -30.00
N ARG A 411 -6.83 -1.06 -29.86
CA ARG A 411 -6.12 -1.69 -30.98
C ARG A 411 -6.83 -2.93 -31.51
N LEU A 412 -7.57 -3.67 -30.68
CA LEU A 412 -8.31 -4.87 -31.11
C LEU A 412 -9.37 -4.53 -32.15
N THR A 413 -10.00 -3.36 -32.08
CA THR A 413 -11.02 -2.91 -33.04
C THR A 413 -10.46 -2.74 -34.46
N ARG A 414 -9.15 -2.50 -34.58
CA ARG A 414 -8.49 -2.33 -35.89
C ARG A 414 -7.98 -3.65 -36.43
N GLU A 415 -7.47 -4.52 -35.56
CA GLU A 415 -6.84 -5.79 -35.97
C GLU A 415 -7.87 -6.92 -36.10
N PHE A 416 -8.90 -6.95 -35.25
CA PHE A 416 -9.93 -7.98 -35.18
C PHE A 416 -11.30 -7.37 -34.85
N PRO A 417 -11.94 -6.59 -35.75
CA PRO A 417 -13.11 -5.76 -35.43
C PRO A 417 -14.33 -6.55 -34.95
N GLU A 418 -14.67 -7.68 -35.60
CA GLU A 418 -15.81 -8.50 -35.17
C GLU A 418 -15.59 -9.12 -33.80
N ARG A 419 -14.37 -9.62 -33.56
CA ARG A 419 -13.98 -10.19 -32.28
C ARG A 419 -13.92 -9.13 -31.17
N ALA A 420 -13.51 -7.91 -31.52
CA ALA A 420 -13.52 -6.80 -30.56
C ALA A 420 -14.93 -6.50 -30.06
N THR A 421 -15.91 -6.45 -30.98
CA THR A 421 -17.32 -6.24 -30.61
C THR A 421 -17.81 -7.32 -29.63
N GLU A 422 -17.62 -8.59 -29.97
CA GLU A 422 -18.02 -9.71 -29.11
C GLU A 422 -17.36 -9.66 -27.74
N LEU A 423 -16.03 -9.47 -27.71
CA LEU A 423 -15.28 -9.51 -26.45
C LEU A 423 -15.59 -8.30 -25.56
N PHE A 424 -15.83 -7.13 -26.11
CA PHE A 424 -16.15 -5.94 -25.33
C PHE A 424 -17.56 -5.97 -24.76
N GLU A 425 -18.53 -6.52 -25.49
CA GLU A 425 -19.87 -6.79 -24.95
C GLU A 425 -19.80 -7.78 -23.80
N ARG A 426 -19.02 -8.87 -23.94
CA ARG A 426 -18.81 -9.85 -22.88
C ARG A 426 -18.07 -9.27 -21.67
N ASN A 427 -17.13 -8.34 -21.89
CA ASN A 427 -16.39 -7.68 -20.82
C ASN A 427 -17.34 -6.78 -19.99
N GLU A 428 -18.16 -5.98 -20.66
CA GLU A 428 -19.14 -5.12 -20.01
C GLU A 428 -20.18 -5.93 -19.21
N GLN A 429 -20.71 -7.00 -19.83
CA GLN A 429 -21.64 -7.90 -19.12
C GLN A 429 -21.00 -8.54 -17.89
N ALA A 430 -19.76 -9.00 -17.99
CA ALA A 430 -19.03 -9.56 -16.86
C ALA A 430 -18.77 -8.54 -15.74
N ALA A 431 -18.65 -7.25 -16.08
CA ALA A 431 -18.53 -6.18 -15.08
C ALA A 431 -19.86 -5.91 -14.38
N LEU A 432 -20.98 -5.91 -15.10
CA LEU A 432 -22.33 -5.78 -14.52
C LEU A 432 -22.63 -6.97 -13.61
N ASP A 433 -22.38 -8.21 -14.06
CA ASP A 433 -22.59 -9.42 -13.27
C ASP A 433 -21.76 -9.38 -11.96
N ARG A 434 -20.54 -8.87 -12.03
CA ARG A 434 -19.67 -8.69 -10.85
C ARG A 434 -20.24 -7.68 -9.87
N TYR A 435 -20.75 -6.54 -10.36
CA TYR A 435 -21.36 -5.55 -9.48
C TYR A 435 -22.63 -6.09 -8.79
N GLU A 436 -23.49 -6.80 -9.53
CA GLU A 436 -24.65 -7.49 -8.96
C GLU A 436 -24.25 -8.54 -7.93
N HIS A 437 -23.17 -9.27 -8.18
CA HIS A 437 -22.63 -10.24 -7.22
C HIS A 437 -22.17 -9.55 -5.92
N LEU A 438 -21.48 -8.41 -6.02
CA LEU A 438 -21.06 -7.64 -4.85
C LEU A 438 -22.25 -7.09 -4.05
N LEU A 439 -23.36 -6.72 -4.71
CA LEU A 439 -24.62 -6.35 -4.03
C LEU A 439 -25.19 -7.55 -3.24
N LYS A 440 -25.21 -8.75 -3.84
CA LYS A 440 -25.65 -9.97 -3.15
C LYS A 440 -24.76 -10.34 -1.97
N LEU A 441 -23.44 -10.15 -2.08
CA LEU A 441 -22.51 -10.34 -0.95
C LEU A 441 -22.80 -9.34 0.17
N LYS A 442 -23.04 -8.08 -0.17
CA LYS A 442 -23.43 -7.05 0.82
C LYS A 442 -24.69 -7.44 1.59
N ASP A 443 -25.71 -7.92 0.89
CA ASP A 443 -26.96 -8.36 1.50
C ASP A 443 -26.76 -9.63 2.36
N LEU A 444 -25.94 -10.57 1.90
CA LEU A 444 -25.59 -11.79 2.64
C LEU A 444 -24.93 -11.44 3.98
N TYR A 445 -23.93 -10.57 3.97
CA TYR A 445 -23.21 -10.15 5.19
C TYR A 445 -23.99 -9.13 6.05
N ALA A 446 -25.08 -8.58 5.55
CA ALA A 446 -25.99 -7.73 6.34
C ALA A 446 -26.98 -8.55 7.17
N GLN A 447 -27.22 -9.82 6.79
CA GLN A 447 -28.18 -10.73 7.44
C GLN A 447 -27.49 -11.71 8.41
N ALA A 448 -26.16 -11.81 8.38
CA ALA A 448 -25.35 -12.75 9.15
C ALA A 448 -25.10 -12.26 10.57
#